data_9a9706fbd712f237d21df5f0e9783c72
#
_entry.id   9a9706fbd712f237d21df5f0e9783c72
#
_cell.length_a   1.000
_cell.length_b   1.000
_cell.length_c   1.000
_cell.angle_alpha   90.00
_cell.angle_beta   90.00
_cell.angle_gamma   90.00
#
_symmetry.space_group_name_H-M   'P 1'
#
loop_
_entity.id
_entity.type
_entity.pdbx_description
1 polymer ?
#
loop_
_entity_poly.entity_id
_entity_poly.type
_entity_poly.pdbx_seq_one_letter_code
_entity_poly.pdbx_strand_id
1 'polypeptide(L)'
;MMRSWKMLSVGLILVLVFGVLAVADDQVQITFWHAMASRHQPHLQKLVDDFMAENPNITVELIYQGGYGDLQQKINAAVVAGNVPTIAQVYENWVTPIVDILYPIGPSMTDEEKADIIDGLVPSNTYNGILYTVPFNKSIMVFYYRKDLVPTPPTNWEEYLQMAKDLTKDTNDDGTIDLFGTGFRPAANPEQFLNFLEEAGGSILNDDWTEVTINDEAGLEAMEYAASLAPYSLITSSYMSDAFQAGQVCMFIDTSAGYYYNNKAAETAGFEMGVARIPMGPVNQKSMIQGTNLAVFDMNQTQKQKDAAVKLARFLIRAENTVYWAEKGGYQPVTKSAYVTEEWENWIAEHEYQQAMSEQMLDGFAQILHPNYGDMRDIIATMFEEVMLGEATPKQALDNAAEEIEALLE
;
A
#
# COMPACT_ATOMS: atom_id res chain seq x y z
N MET A 1 -53.45 86.18 -23.47
CA MET A 1 -53.18 84.96 -24.24
C MET A 1 -51.71 84.63 -24.09
N MET A 2 -51.36 83.73 -23.18
CA MET A 2 -49.97 83.33 -22.98
C MET A 2 -49.88 81.78 -23.21
N ARG A 3 -49.13 81.41 -24.21
CA ARG A 3 -48.85 80.01 -24.56
C ARG A 3 -47.63 79.51 -23.73
N SER A 4 -47.89 78.55 -22.85
CA SER A 4 -46.84 77.88 -22.08
C SER A 4 -46.18 76.78 -22.92
N TRP A 5 -44.85 76.85 -23.10
CA TRP A 5 -44.05 75.86 -23.73
C TRP A 5 -43.59 74.86 -22.64
N LYS A 6 -43.97 73.58 -22.78
CA LYS A 6 -43.43 72.51 -21.96
C LYS A 6 -42.16 71.96 -22.63
N MET A 7 -41.02 72.13 -22.00
CA MET A 7 -39.79 71.42 -22.37
C MET A 7 -39.90 69.99 -21.93
N LEU A 8 -39.75 69.07 -22.87
CA LEU A 8 -39.57 67.64 -22.62
C LEU A 8 -38.07 67.40 -22.44
N SER A 9 -37.63 67.01 -21.23
CA SER A 9 -36.29 66.58 -20.97
C SER A 9 -36.21 65.04 -21.27
N VAL A 10 -35.52 64.68 -22.34
CA VAL A 10 -35.22 63.30 -22.66
C VAL A 10 -33.96 62.92 -21.84
N GLY A 11 -34.14 62.16 -20.77
CA GLY A 11 -33.07 61.56 -19.99
C GLY A 11 -32.50 60.33 -20.73
N LEU A 12 -31.25 60.43 -21.16
CA LEU A 12 -30.50 59.32 -21.75
C LEU A 12 -30.05 58.39 -20.61
N ILE A 13 -30.74 57.29 -20.41
CA ILE A 13 -30.32 56.23 -19.49
C ILE A 13 -29.23 55.38 -20.20
N LEU A 14 -27.97 55.62 -19.83
CA LEU A 14 -26.85 54.78 -20.24
C LEU A 14 -26.87 53.49 -19.44
N VAL A 15 -27.43 52.41 -20.01
CA VAL A 15 -27.35 51.06 -19.42
C VAL A 15 -25.94 50.49 -19.70
N LEU A 16 -25.06 50.59 -18.70
CA LEU A 16 -23.79 49.85 -18.68
C LEU A 16 -24.12 48.36 -18.48
N VAL A 17 -24.23 47.62 -19.58
CA VAL A 17 -24.21 46.16 -19.57
C VAL A 17 -22.77 45.72 -19.29
N PHE A 18 -22.47 45.48 -18.01
CA PHE A 18 -21.30 44.69 -17.66
C PHE A 18 -21.53 43.28 -18.22
N GLY A 19 -20.93 43.00 -19.37
CA GLY A 19 -20.85 41.65 -19.88
C GLY A 19 -20.00 40.84 -18.88
N VAL A 20 -20.65 40.02 -18.09
CA VAL A 20 -20.00 38.89 -17.44
C VAL A 20 -19.57 37.99 -18.60
N LEU A 21 -18.33 38.15 -19.04
CA LEU A 21 -17.67 37.14 -19.89
C LEU A 21 -17.73 35.83 -19.08
N ALA A 22 -18.65 35.00 -19.48
CA ALA A 22 -18.72 33.62 -18.98
C ALA A 22 -17.36 32.97 -19.33
N VAL A 23 -16.53 32.77 -18.32
CA VAL A 23 -15.40 31.85 -18.37
C VAL A 23 -16.00 30.43 -18.32
N ALA A 24 -16.67 30.02 -19.42
CA ALA A 24 -17.37 28.74 -19.51
C ALA A 24 -16.53 27.69 -20.22
N ASP A 25 -15.26 27.99 -20.57
CA ASP A 25 -14.49 27.11 -21.47
C ASP A 25 -13.28 26.41 -20.79
N ASP A 26 -13.14 26.51 -19.47
CA ASP A 26 -12.00 25.94 -18.74
C ASP A 26 -12.36 24.87 -17.68
N GLN A 27 -13.64 24.51 -17.56
CA GLN A 27 -14.06 23.46 -16.62
C GLN A 27 -13.62 22.09 -17.11
N VAL A 28 -12.90 21.37 -16.25
CA VAL A 28 -12.40 20.01 -16.50
C VAL A 28 -13.01 19.06 -15.49
N GLN A 29 -13.69 18.04 -15.95
CA GLN A 29 -14.18 16.95 -15.11
C GLN A 29 -13.31 15.72 -15.29
N ILE A 30 -12.88 15.14 -14.17
CA ILE A 30 -12.12 13.87 -14.12
C ILE A 30 -12.80 12.87 -13.19
N THR A 31 -12.62 11.58 -13.47
CA THR A 31 -13.13 10.48 -12.64
C THR A 31 -11.98 9.81 -11.92
N PHE A 32 -12.14 9.54 -10.62
CA PHE A 32 -11.18 8.81 -9.81
C PHE A 32 -11.79 7.51 -9.29
N TRP A 33 -11.34 6.36 -9.83
CA TRP A 33 -11.76 5.04 -9.37
C TRP A 33 -10.89 4.55 -8.22
N HIS A 34 -11.55 4.09 -7.14
CA HIS A 34 -10.85 3.67 -5.92
C HIS A 34 -11.52 2.48 -5.23
N ALA A 35 -10.73 1.77 -4.41
CA ALA A 35 -11.17 0.65 -3.57
C ALA A 35 -11.25 1.02 -2.07
N MET A 36 -11.22 2.31 -1.74
CA MET A 36 -11.26 2.77 -0.35
C MET A 36 -12.65 2.56 0.24
N ALA A 37 -12.74 1.63 1.22
CA ALA A 37 -14.00 1.27 1.89
C ALA A 37 -14.47 2.37 2.86
N SER A 38 -15.64 2.19 3.44
CA SER A 38 -16.42 3.20 4.19
C SER A 38 -15.60 3.99 5.23
N ARG A 39 -14.64 3.36 5.91
CA ARG A 39 -13.78 4.06 6.89
C ARG A 39 -12.89 5.13 6.25
N HIS A 40 -12.39 4.89 5.04
CA HIS A 40 -11.43 5.75 4.35
C HIS A 40 -12.11 6.78 3.44
N GLN A 41 -13.34 6.51 2.98
CA GLN A 41 -14.05 7.37 2.02
C GLN A 41 -14.17 8.83 2.48
N PRO A 42 -14.56 9.15 3.74
CA PRO A 42 -14.65 10.54 4.17
C PRO A 42 -13.32 11.29 4.11
N HIS A 43 -12.22 10.59 4.36
CA HIS A 43 -10.89 11.19 4.35
C HIS A 43 -10.36 11.39 2.92
N LEU A 44 -10.64 10.45 2.01
CA LEU A 44 -10.34 10.63 0.59
C LEU A 44 -11.18 11.76 -0.01
N GLN A 45 -12.48 11.83 0.34
CA GLN A 45 -13.35 12.92 -0.11
C GLN A 45 -12.81 14.28 0.36
N LYS A 46 -12.38 14.40 1.63
CA LYS A 46 -11.80 15.65 2.13
C LYS A 46 -10.57 16.07 1.32
N LEU A 47 -9.64 15.17 1.04
CA LEU A 47 -8.46 15.49 0.22
C LEU A 47 -8.84 15.94 -1.19
N VAL A 48 -9.85 15.32 -1.78
CA VAL A 48 -10.35 15.72 -3.09
C VAL A 48 -11.09 17.07 -3.03
N ASP A 49 -11.84 17.35 -1.97
CA ASP A 49 -12.50 18.65 -1.76
C ASP A 49 -11.46 19.77 -1.59
N ASP A 50 -10.39 19.52 -0.83
CA ASP A 50 -9.28 20.46 -0.66
C ASP A 50 -8.58 20.73 -2.01
N PHE A 51 -8.33 19.67 -2.81
CA PHE A 51 -7.81 19.83 -4.16
C PHE A 51 -8.70 20.69 -5.06
N MET A 52 -10.02 20.45 -5.05
CA MET A 52 -10.97 21.23 -5.83
C MET A 52 -11.05 22.68 -5.34
N ALA A 53 -10.90 22.93 -4.04
CA ALA A 53 -10.83 24.28 -3.49
C ALA A 53 -9.60 25.07 -3.99
N GLU A 54 -8.44 24.40 -4.12
CA GLU A 54 -7.24 24.99 -4.75
C GLU A 54 -7.37 25.11 -6.28
N ASN A 55 -8.26 24.35 -6.91
CA ASN A 55 -8.39 24.22 -8.36
C ASN A 55 -9.87 24.34 -8.78
N PRO A 56 -10.49 25.53 -8.68
CA PRO A 56 -11.93 25.71 -8.88
C PRO A 56 -12.42 25.42 -10.31
N ASN A 57 -11.51 25.25 -11.26
CA ASN A 57 -11.81 24.84 -12.63
C ASN A 57 -11.74 23.32 -12.84
N ILE A 58 -11.42 22.53 -11.82
CA ILE A 58 -11.35 21.06 -11.90
C ILE A 58 -12.42 20.48 -10.98
N THR A 59 -13.23 19.57 -11.51
CA THR A 59 -14.18 18.75 -10.74
C THR A 59 -13.70 17.31 -10.76
N VAL A 60 -13.62 16.69 -9.58
CA VAL A 60 -13.22 15.28 -9.41
C VAL A 60 -14.42 14.49 -8.92
N GLU A 61 -14.81 13.46 -9.67
CA GLU A 61 -15.83 12.51 -9.27
C GLU A 61 -15.16 11.25 -8.70
N LEU A 62 -15.32 11.03 -7.39
CA LEU A 62 -14.85 9.81 -6.72
C LEU A 62 -15.83 8.66 -6.98
N ILE A 63 -15.33 7.54 -7.48
CA ILE A 63 -16.17 6.37 -7.80
C ILE A 63 -15.60 5.13 -7.09
N TYR A 64 -16.29 4.71 -6.02
CA TYR A 64 -15.96 3.48 -5.32
C TYR A 64 -16.30 2.26 -6.17
N GLN A 65 -15.35 1.39 -6.39
CA GLN A 65 -15.48 0.23 -7.28
C GLN A 65 -15.65 -1.11 -6.56
N GLY A 66 -15.71 -1.13 -5.24
CA GLY A 66 -15.66 -2.36 -4.44
C GLY A 66 -14.26 -2.58 -3.86
N GLY A 67 -13.95 -3.83 -3.55
CA GLY A 67 -12.60 -4.21 -3.12
C GLY A 67 -11.57 -4.10 -4.24
N TYR A 68 -10.29 -4.36 -3.90
CA TYR A 68 -9.21 -4.27 -4.89
C TYR A 68 -9.40 -5.24 -6.06
N GLY A 69 -9.87 -6.48 -5.80
CA GLY A 69 -10.18 -7.44 -6.87
C GLY A 69 -11.30 -6.96 -7.79
N ASP A 70 -12.36 -6.33 -7.24
CA ASP A 70 -13.45 -5.75 -8.04
C ASP A 70 -12.93 -4.57 -8.89
N LEU A 71 -12.08 -3.72 -8.30
CA LEU A 71 -11.46 -2.59 -9.00
C LEU A 71 -10.61 -3.07 -10.18
N GLN A 72 -9.77 -4.09 -9.98
CA GLN A 72 -8.94 -4.67 -11.04
C GLN A 72 -9.78 -5.23 -12.18
N GLN A 73 -10.80 -6.04 -11.86
CA GLN A 73 -11.70 -6.61 -12.87
C GLN A 73 -12.40 -5.52 -13.68
N LYS A 74 -12.85 -4.45 -13.03
CA LYS A 74 -13.50 -3.32 -13.68
C LYS A 74 -12.55 -2.49 -14.53
N ILE A 75 -11.29 -2.28 -14.09
CA ILE A 75 -10.26 -1.64 -14.91
C ILE A 75 -10.01 -2.48 -16.17
N ASN A 76 -9.80 -3.79 -16.05
CA ASN A 76 -9.58 -4.69 -17.18
C ASN A 76 -10.76 -4.65 -18.16
N ALA A 77 -11.99 -4.69 -17.66
CA ALA A 77 -13.20 -4.58 -18.51
C ALA A 77 -13.29 -3.21 -19.19
N ALA A 78 -12.95 -2.13 -18.49
CA ALA A 78 -12.96 -0.77 -19.02
C ALA A 78 -11.90 -0.57 -20.11
N VAL A 79 -10.71 -1.17 -19.96
CA VAL A 79 -9.66 -1.18 -20.99
C VAL A 79 -10.16 -1.83 -22.28
N VAL A 80 -10.77 -3.02 -22.18
CA VAL A 80 -11.34 -3.72 -23.34
C VAL A 80 -12.46 -2.92 -24.00
N ALA A 81 -13.29 -2.24 -23.19
CA ALA A 81 -14.40 -1.41 -23.68
C ALA A 81 -13.97 -0.02 -24.18
N GLY A 82 -12.72 0.40 -23.95
CA GLY A 82 -12.24 1.74 -24.26
C GLY A 82 -12.87 2.85 -23.40
N ASN A 83 -13.33 2.53 -22.18
CA ASN A 83 -14.03 3.46 -21.28
C ASN A 83 -13.38 3.46 -19.88
N VAL A 84 -12.10 3.81 -19.82
CA VAL A 84 -11.30 3.86 -18.60
C VAL A 84 -11.57 5.14 -17.79
N PRO A 85 -11.33 5.14 -16.45
CA PRO A 85 -11.36 6.36 -15.65
C PRO A 85 -10.23 7.30 -16.05
N THR A 86 -10.26 8.56 -15.58
CA THR A 86 -9.15 9.47 -15.80
C THR A 86 -7.96 9.12 -14.89
N ILE A 87 -8.24 8.74 -13.64
CA ILE A 87 -7.24 8.30 -12.66
C ILE A 87 -7.81 7.13 -11.85
N ALA A 88 -6.97 6.18 -11.46
CA ALA A 88 -7.39 5.08 -10.59
C ALA A 88 -6.26 4.64 -9.64
N GLN A 89 -6.66 3.98 -8.53
CA GLN A 89 -5.76 3.17 -7.74
C GLN A 89 -5.41 1.89 -8.50
N VAL A 90 -4.12 1.55 -8.52
CA VAL A 90 -3.60 0.33 -9.15
C VAL A 90 -2.53 -0.30 -8.26
N TYR A 91 -2.46 -1.62 -8.22
CA TYR A 91 -1.27 -2.31 -7.71
C TYR A 91 -0.15 -2.29 -8.75
N GLU A 92 1.07 -2.48 -8.30
CA GLU A 92 2.28 -2.47 -9.13
C GLU A 92 2.17 -3.42 -10.32
N ASN A 93 1.78 -4.67 -10.05
CA ASN A 93 1.66 -5.72 -11.06
C ASN A 93 0.52 -5.52 -12.06
N TRP A 94 -0.45 -4.61 -11.78
CA TRP A 94 -1.49 -4.26 -12.74
C TRP A 94 -1.00 -3.28 -13.79
N VAL A 95 0.09 -2.55 -13.51
CA VAL A 95 0.60 -1.49 -14.39
C VAL A 95 1.22 -2.05 -15.65
N THR A 96 2.05 -3.08 -15.55
CA THR A 96 2.81 -3.61 -16.68
C THR A 96 1.93 -4.00 -17.88
N PRO A 97 0.81 -4.75 -17.72
CA PRO A 97 -0.05 -5.12 -18.84
C PRO A 97 -0.78 -3.94 -19.51
N ILE A 98 -0.87 -2.80 -18.83
CA ILE A 98 -1.65 -1.64 -19.30
C ILE A 98 -0.79 -0.38 -19.47
N VAL A 99 0.54 -0.47 -19.35
CA VAL A 99 1.43 0.70 -19.36
C VAL A 99 1.29 1.54 -20.63
N ASP A 100 1.04 0.93 -21.80
CA ASP A 100 0.89 1.60 -23.09
C ASP A 100 -0.34 2.53 -23.17
N ILE A 101 -1.29 2.37 -22.25
CA ILE A 101 -2.50 3.22 -22.16
C ILE A 101 -2.48 4.14 -20.93
N LEU A 102 -1.35 4.19 -20.23
CA LEU A 102 -1.16 5.11 -19.11
C LEU A 102 -0.42 6.38 -19.56
N TYR A 103 -0.78 7.49 -18.94
CA TYR A 103 -0.10 8.76 -19.09
C TYR A 103 0.98 8.89 -18.01
N PRO A 104 2.27 9.04 -18.36
CA PRO A 104 3.33 9.08 -17.37
C PRO A 104 3.25 10.35 -16.52
N ILE A 105 3.33 10.18 -15.20
CA ILE A 105 3.26 11.30 -14.24
C ILE A 105 4.61 12.01 -14.10
N GLY A 106 5.71 11.24 -14.12
CA GLY A 106 7.06 11.73 -13.88
C GLY A 106 7.53 12.92 -14.75
N PRO A 107 7.21 12.99 -16.05
CA PRO A 107 7.59 14.15 -16.87
C PRO A 107 6.98 15.49 -16.39
N SER A 108 5.90 15.45 -15.63
CA SER A 108 5.24 16.63 -15.07
C SER A 108 5.70 16.97 -13.65
N MET A 109 6.58 16.17 -13.06
CA MET A 109 7.13 16.37 -11.72
C MET A 109 8.49 17.07 -11.81
N THR A 110 8.81 17.90 -10.81
CA THR A 110 10.16 18.42 -10.66
C THR A 110 11.12 17.34 -10.17
N ASP A 111 12.42 17.57 -10.28
CA ASP A 111 13.42 16.61 -9.79
C ASP A 111 13.36 16.49 -8.25
N GLU A 112 13.01 17.60 -7.55
CA GLU A 112 12.80 17.60 -6.10
C GLU A 112 11.59 16.74 -5.70
N GLU A 113 10.46 16.84 -6.40
CA GLU A 113 9.27 16.01 -6.13
C GLU A 113 9.55 14.52 -6.36
N LYS A 114 10.32 14.17 -7.40
CA LYS A 114 10.72 12.78 -7.64
C LYS A 114 11.66 12.25 -6.56
N ALA A 115 12.64 13.09 -6.15
CA ALA A 115 13.62 12.74 -5.12
C ALA A 115 12.99 12.65 -3.73
N ASP A 116 11.84 13.28 -3.51
CA ASP A 116 11.09 13.25 -2.25
C ASP A 116 10.30 11.94 -2.06
N ILE A 117 9.98 11.20 -3.12
CA ILE A 117 9.37 9.87 -2.98
C ILE A 117 10.35 8.97 -2.23
N ILE A 118 9.84 8.15 -1.28
CA ILE A 118 10.63 7.16 -0.54
C ILE A 118 11.35 6.24 -1.52
N ASP A 119 12.66 6.03 -1.34
CA ASP A 119 13.52 5.31 -2.28
C ASP A 119 13.00 3.90 -2.60
N GLY A 120 12.52 3.16 -1.62
CA GLY A 120 11.94 1.83 -1.79
C GLY A 120 10.66 1.79 -2.65
N LEU A 121 10.02 2.95 -2.90
CA LEU A 121 8.81 3.05 -3.72
C LEU A 121 9.10 3.45 -5.17
N VAL A 122 10.28 3.99 -5.47
CA VAL A 122 10.60 4.48 -6.82
C VAL A 122 10.61 3.34 -7.86
N PRO A 123 11.24 2.18 -7.60
CA PRO A 123 11.29 1.09 -8.59
C PRO A 123 9.89 0.61 -9.01
N SER A 124 8.98 0.41 -8.06
CA SER A 124 7.63 -0.10 -8.30
C SER A 124 6.68 0.91 -8.98
N ASN A 125 7.11 2.14 -9.17
CA ASN A 125 6.37 3.20 -9.87
C ASN A 125 7.01 3.58 -11.22
N THR A 126 8.17 2.95 -11.56
CA THR A 126 9.00 3.29 -12.72
C THR A 126 9.00 2.14 -13.73
N TYR A 127 8.63 2.41 -14.97
CA TYR A 127 8.70 1.47 -16.08
C TYR A 127 9.60 2.04 -17.18
N ASN A 128 10.60 1.25 -17.62
CA ASN A 128 11.61 1.70 -18.60
C ASN A 128 12.24 3.07 -18.28
N GLY A 129 12.55 3.32 -17.00
CA GLY A 129 13.17 4.57 -16.55
C GLY A 129 12.22 5.77 -16.46
N ILE A 130 10.92 5.59 -16.69
CA ILE A 130 9.89 6.63 -16.63
C ILE A 130 8.94 6.33 -15.47
N LEU A 131 8.69 7.31 -14.61
CA LEU A 131 7.71 7.23 -13.53
C LEU A 131 6.29 7.36 -14.11
N TYR A 132 5.57 6.23 -14.19
CA TYR A 132 4.20 6.18 -14.70
C TYR A 132 3.14 6.42 -13.64
N THR A 133 3.41 5.97 -12.41
CA THR A 133 2.50 6.08 -11.28
C THR A 133 3.18 6.81 -10.13
N VAL A 134 2.40 7.20 -9.11
CA VAL A 134 2.94 7.68 -7.83
C VAL A 134 2.34 6.85 -6.69
N PRO A 135 3.10 6.59 -5.61
CA PRO A 135 2.58 5.85 -4.47
C PRO A 135 1.45 6.62 -3.77
N PHE A 136 0.48 5.89 -3.20
CA PHE A 136 -0.64 6.54 -2.50
C PHE A 136 -0.90 5.94 -1.12
N ASN A 137 -1.66 4.85 -1.03
CA ASN A 137 -1.97 4.22 0.25
C ASN A 137 -1.03 3.06 0.50
N LYS A 138 0.11 3.35 1.09
CA LYS A 138 1.17 2.39 1.37
C LYS A 138 1.17 1.95 2.83
N SER A 139 1.41 0.68 3.05
CA SER A 139 1.60 0.05 4.34
C SER A 139 2.89 -0.77 4.31
N ILE A 140 3.38 -1.13 5.48
CA ILE A 140 4.62 -1.88 5.66
C ILE A 140 4.37 -3.07 6.57
N MET A 141 5.06 -4.19 6.37
CA MET A 141 5.01 -5.30 7.31
C MET A 141 5.75 -4.91 8.58
N VAL A 142 5.14 -5.17 9.74
CA VAL A 142 5.70 -4.86 11.07
C VAL A 142 5.46 -6.02 12.03
N PHE A 143 6.15 -6.01 13.15
CA PHE A 143 6.05 -7.01 14.18
C PHE A 143 5.04 -6.59 15.25
N TYR A 144 3.96 -7.37 15.41
CA TYR A 144 2.94 -7.23 16.45
C TYR A 144 3.18 -8.22 17.58
N TYR A 145 2.99 -7.79 18.83
CA TYR A 145 3.20 -8.65 19.99
C TYR A 145 2.33 -8.26 21.19
N ARG A 146 2.09 -9.21 22.08
CA ARG A 146 1.44 -9.00 23.37
C ARG A 146 2.48 -8.50 24.38
N LYS A 147 2.32 -7.26 24.88
CA LYS A 147 3.27 -6.64 25.84
C LYS A 147 3.35 -7.40 27.18
N ASP A 148 2.26 -8.07 27.58
CA ASP A 148 2.22 -8.88 28.80
C ASP A 148 3.04 -10.17 28.73
N LEU A 149 3.27 -10.70 27.53
CA LEU A 149 4.04 -11.94 27.31
C LEU A 149 5.43 -11.66 26.70
N VAL A 150 5.57 -10.58 25.98
CA VAL A 150 6.77 -10.14 25.28
C VAL A 150 7.14 -8.74 25.78
N PRO A 151 7.83 -8.63 26.94
CA PRO A 151 8.20 -7.33 27.48
C PRO A 151 9.23 -6.57 26.64
N THR A 152 10.03 -7.28 25.84
CA THR A 152 10.98 -6.73 24.88
C THR A 152 10.86 -7.54 23.59
N PRO A 153 10.51 -6.92 22.45
CA PRO A 153 10.40 -7.62 21.18
C PRO A 153 11.77 -8.14 20.72
N PRO A 154 11.82 -9.27 19.98
CA PRO A 154 13.04 -9.81 19.42
C PRO A 154 13.64 -8.86 18.39
N THR A 155 14.98 -8.78 18.33
CA THR A 155 15.70 -7.88 17.43
C THR A 155 16.28 -8.59 16.20
N ASN A 156 16.34 -9.92 16.22
CA ASN A 156 16.88 -10.75 15.13
C ASN A 156 16.18 -12.12 15.07
N TRP A 157 16.46 -12.87 14.02
CA TRP A 157 15.86 -14.17 13.76
C TRP A 157 16.08 -15.20 14.87
N GLU A 158 17.29 -15.24 15.48
CA GLU A 158 17.60 -16.18 16.55
C GLU A 158 16.75 -15.90 17.79
N GLU A 159 16.66 -14.63 18.19
CA GLU A 159 15.81 -14.19 19.32
C GLU A 159 14.33 -14.46 19.03
N TYR A 160 13.86 -14.23 17.79
CA TYR A 160 12.48 -14.48 17.40
C TYR A 160 12.14 -15.96 17.49
N LEU A 161 12.97 -16.85 16.94
CA LEU A 161 12.77 -18.29 17.02
C LEU A 161 12.79 -18.77 18.47
N GLN A 162 13.76 -18.33 19.27
CA GLN A 162 13.85 -18.72 20.69
C GLN A 162 12.61 -18.27 21.46
N MET A 163 12.16 -17.04 21.23
CA MET A 163 10.96 -16.51 21.89
C MET A 163 9.69 -17.24 21.44
N ALA A 164 9.56 -17.54 20.14
CA ALA A 164 8.44 -18.34 19.64
C ALA A 164 8.36 -19.70 20.33
N LYS A 165 9.51 -20.35 20.51
CA LYS A 165 9.62 -21.63 21.22
C LYS A 165 9.23 -21.50 22.70
N ASP A 166 9.73 -20.52 23.42
CA ASP A 166 9.52 -20.35 24.84
C ASP A 166 8.07 -19.98 25.20
N LEU A 167 7.37 -19.31 24.27
CA LEU A 167 6.00 -18.85 24.43
C LEU A 167 4.96 -19.89 23.99
N THR A 168 5.35 -20.89 23.20
CA THR A 168 4.42 -21.94 22.74
C THR A 168 4.10 -22.89 23.88
N LYS A 169 2.82 -23.06 24.21
CA LYS A 169 2.38 -23.84 25.38
C LYS A 169 1.07 -24.59 25.13
N ASP A 170 0.97 -25.72 25.77
CA ASP A 170 -0.27 -26.38 26.16
C ASP A 170 -0.65 -25.81 27.55
N THR A 171 -1.62 -24.91 27.63
CA THR A 171 -1.97 -24.17 28.86
C THR A 171 -2.94 -24.93 29.75
N ASN A 172 -3.54 -26.01 29.24
CA ASN A 172 -4.55 -26.81 29.92
C ASN A 172 -4.11 -28.27 30.19
N ASP A 173 -2.91 -28.65 29.80
CA ASP A 173 -2.29 -29.98 29.95
C ASP A 173 -3.10 -31.12 29.25
N ASP A 174 -3.78 -30.83 28.12
CA ASP A 174 -4.52 -31.83 27.36
C ASP A 174 -3.72 -32.51 26.24
N GLY A 175 -2.48 -32.10 26.05
CA GLY A 175 -1.56 -32.61 25.03
C GLY A 175 -1.68 -31.87 23.70
N THR A 176 -2.46 -30.79 23.63
CA THR A 176 -2.63 -29.95 22.44
C THR A 176 -2.13 -28.53 22.72
N ILE A 177 -1.36 -27.96 21.80
CA ILE A 177 -0.92 -26.56 21.91
C ILE A 177 -2.13 -25.67 21.69
N ASP A 178 -2.42 -24.77 22.65
CA ASP A 178 -3.48 -23.77 22.60
C ASP A 178 -2.97 -22.33 22.63
N LEU A 179 -1.70 -22.11 22.95
CA LEU A 179 -1.01 -20.83 22.84
C LEU A 179 0.25 -21.00 21.98
N PHE A 180 0.27 -20.36 20.83
CA PHE A 180 1.39 -20.36 19.91
C PHE A 180 2.26 -19.11 20.09
N GLY A 181 3.58 -19.29 20.04
CA GLY A 181 4.52 -18.19 20.12
C GLY A 181 4.39 -17.21 18.96
N THR A 182 4.12 -17.72 17.75
CA THR A 182 3.91 -16.89 16.57
C THR A 182 2.78 -17.43 15.68
N GLY A 183 2.53 -16.76 14.55
CA GLY A 183 1.48 -17.18 13.61
C GLY A 183 1.76 -16.71 12.17
N PHE A 184 1.35 -17.56 11.22
CA PHE A 184 1.50 -17.33 9.79
C PHE A 184 0.21 -17.60 9.02
N ARG A 185 0.09 -16.92 7.88
CA ARG A 185 -1.02 -17.04 6.93
C ARG A 185 -0.48 -17.34 5.53
N PRO A 186 0.24 -18.44 5.31
CA PRO A 186 1.04 -18.63 4.10
C PRO A 186 0.24 -18.46 2.81
N ALA A 187 -0.91 -19.13 2.68
CA ALA A 187 -1.80 -19.02 1.52
C ALA A 187 -2.38 -17.61 1.30
N ALA A 188 -2.59 -16.83 2.37
CA ALA A 188 -3.23 -15.51 2.29
C ALA A 188 -2.24 -14.35 2.32
N ASN A 189 -1.03 -14.56 2.87
CA ASN A 189 -0.01 -13.54 3.07
C ASN A 189 1.40 -14.11 2.83
N PRO A 190 1.73 -14.56 1.60
CA PRO A 190 3.07 -15.08 1.28
C PRO A 190 4.16 -14.01 1.42
N GLU A 191 3.80 -12.75 1.55
CA GLU A 191 4.69 -11.64 1.84
C GLU A 191 5.46 -11.85 3.15
N GLN A 192 4.95 -12.68 4.07
CA GLN A 192 5.68 -13.08 5.27
C GLN A 192 6.97 -13.86 4.92
N PHE A 193 6.91 -14.76 3.92
CA PHE A 193 8.11 -15.44 3.40
C PHE A 193 8.99 -14.48 2.60
N LEU A 194 8.41 -13.60 1.79
CA LEU A 194 9.18 -12.64 0.99
C LEU A 194 9.98 -11.64 1.86
N ASN A 195 9.54 -11.36 3.08
CA ASN A 195 10.36 -10.63 4.05
C ASN A 195 11.60 -11.45 4.42
N PHE A 196 11.44 -12.72 4.80
CA PHE A 196 12.59 -13.58 5.14
C PHE A 196 13.55 -13.73 3.95
N LEU A 197 13.02 -13.85 2.72
CA LEU A 197 13.83 -13.92 1.51
C LEU A 197 14.70 -12.66 1.33
N GLU A 198 14.11 -11.46 1.41
CA GLU A 198 14.85 -10.20 1.33
C GLU A 198 15.84 -10.04 2.50
N GLU A 199 15.44 -10.42 3.72
CA GLU A 199 16.28 -10.34 4.92
C GLU A 199 17.49 -11.28 4.84
N ALA A 200 17.39 -12.39 4.09
CA ALA A 200 18.50 -13.29 3.75
C ALA A 200 19.35 -12.80 2.56
N GLY A 201 18.93 -11.71 1.90
CA GLY A 201 19.59 -11.16 0.72
C GLY A 201 19.20 -11.83 -0.59
N GLY A 202 18.11 -12.61 -0.60
CA GLY A 202 17.58 -13.28 -1.78
C GLY A 202 16.50 -12.49 -2.50
N SER A 203 16.08 -12.96 -3.65
CA SER A 203 15.01 -12.40 -4.49
C SER A 203 14.28 -13.50 -5.25
N ILE A 204 13.10 -13.20 -5.78
CA ILE A 204 12.35 -14.15 -6.63
C ILE A 204 13.09 -14.35 -7.96
N LEU A 205 13.55 -13.25 -8.55
CA LEU A 205 14.25 -13.20 -9.84
C LEU A 205 15.53 -12.38 -9.70
N ASN A 206 16.45 -12.54 -10.64
CA ASN A 206 17.62 -11.67 -10.79
C ASN A 206 17.19 -10.22 -11.18
N ASP A 207 18.13 -9.27 -11.16
CA ASP A 207 17.88 -7.84 -11.42
C ASP A 207 17.26 -7.57 -12.80
N ASP A 208 17.58 -8.39 -13.80
CA ASP A 208 17.08 -8.25 -15.17
C ASP A 208 15.76 -9.03 -15.41
N TRP A 209 15.25 -9.72 -14.41
CA TRP A 209 14.04 -10.57 -14.42
C TRP A 209 14.08 -11.69 -15.47
N THR A 210 15.25 -12.22 -15.76
CA THR A 210 15.49 -13.25 -16.77
C THR A 210 15.76 -14.63 -16.19
N GLU A 211 16.09 -14.70 -14.90
CA GLU A 211 16.45 -15.92 -14.20
C GLU A 211 15.77 -15.99 -12.84
N VAL A 212 15.31 -17.19 -12.48
CA VAL A 212 14.72 -17.47 -11.16
C VAL A 212 15.84 -17.68 -10.15
N THR A 213 15.74 -16.99 -9.00
CA THR A 213 16.73 -17.05 -7.92
C THR A 213 16.15 -17.45 -6.57
N ILE A 214 14.82 -17.65 -6.48
CA ILE A 214 14.12 -17.95 -5.22
C ILE A 214 14.65 -19.22 -4.51
N ASN A 215 15.26 -20.15 -5.24
CA ASN A 215 15.81 -21.42 -4.74
C ASN A 215 17.35 -21.43 -4.58
N ASP A 216 17.99 -20.26 -4.60
CA ASP A 216 19.40 -20.08 -4.30
C ASP A 216 19.72 -20.32 -2.80
N GLU A 217 20.97 -20.04 -2.38
CA GLU A 217 21.41 -20.20 -0.99
C GLU A 217 20.61 -19.32 -0.03
N ALA A 218 20.32 -18.07 -0.39
CA ALA A 218 19.54 -17.15 0.42
C ALA A 218 18.07 -17.57 0.52
N GLY A 219 17.48 -18.05 -0.59
CA GLY A 219 16.12 -18.60 -0.59
C GLY A 219 16.00 -19.84 0.29
N LEU A 220 17.00 -20.72 0.25
CA LEU A 220 17.04 -21.90 1.11
C LEU A 220 17.18 -21.51 2.60
N GLU A 221 18.09 -20.58 2.93
CA GLU A 221 18.24 -20.07 4.30
C GLU A 221 16.94 -19.46 4.84
N ALA A 222 16.25 -18.64 4.04
CA ALA A 222 14.98 -18.04 4.39
C ALA A 222 13.87 -19.08 4.65
N MET A 223 13.77 -20.10 3.79
CA MET A 223 12.75 -21.14 3.93
C MET A 223 13.05 -22.12 5.06
N GLU A 224 14.32 -22.45 5.30
CA GLU A 224 14.75 -23.26 6.46
C GLU A 224 14.45 -22.51 7.77
N TYR A 225 14.68 -21.20 7.80
CA TYR A 225 14.30 -20.39 8.95
C TYR A 225 12.78 -20.39 9.18
N ALA A 226 11.98 -20.17 8.13
CA ALA A 226 10.52 -20.24 8.22
C ALA A 226 10.05 -21.62 8.72
N ALA A 227 10.61 -22.71 8.17
CA ALA A 227 10.32 -24.07 8.61
C ALA A 227 10.68 -24.32 10.09
N SER A 228 11.72 -23.68 10.60
CA SER A 228 12.11 -23.77 12.02
C SER A 228 11.09 -23.14 12.96
N LEU A 229 10.32 -22.15 12.49
CA LEU A 229 9.24 -21.49 13.23
C LEU A 229 7.93 -22.32 13.20
N ALA A 230 7.74 -23.18 12.20
CA ALA A 230 6.47 -23.89 11.98
C ALA A 230 5.95 -24.65 13.21
N PRO A 231 6.77 -25.39 14.00
CA PRO A 231 6.29 -26.11 15.20
C PRO A 231 5.73 -25.19 16.31
N TYR A 232 6.06 -23.90 16.26
CA TYR A 232 5.68 -22.89 17.26
C TYR A 232 4.67 -21.89 16.72
N SER A 233 4.07 -22.20 15.56
CA SER A 233 3.26 -21.28 14.79
C SER A 233 1.81 -21.75 14.67
N LEU A 234 0.87 -20.82 14.87
CA LEU A 234 -0.49 -20.99 14.39
C LEU A 234 -0.53 -20.76 12.88
N ILE A 235 -0.82 -21.81 12.12
CA ILE A 235 -1.01 -21.71 10.66
C ILE A 235 -2.50 -21.58 10.37
N THR A 236 -2.90 -20.51 9.69
CA THR A 236 -4.32 -20.25 9.41
C THR A 236 -4.50 -19.41 8.13
N SER A 237 -5.66 -19.53 7.49
CA SER A 237 -6.10 -18.64 6.42
C SER A 237 -6.93 -17.43 6.93
N SER A 238 -7.37 -17.46 8.21
CA SER A 238 -8.11 -16.36 8.85
C SER A 238 -7.20 -15.19 9.18
N TYR A 239 -7.78 -14.02 9.44
CA TYR A 239 -7.01 -12.87 9.90
C TYR A 239 -6.36 -13.14 11.26
N MET A 240 -5.11 -12.74 11.42
CA MET A 240 -4.36 -12.95 12.66
C MET A 240 -4.99 -12.20 13.85
N SER A 241 -5.73 -11.12 13.60
CA SER A 241 -6.53 -10.41 14.61
C SER A 241 -7.52 -11.31 15.34
N ASP A 242 -8.09 -12.32 14.67
CA ASP A 242 -9.06 -13.24 15.28
C ASP A 242 -8.36 -14.16 16.27
N ALA A 243 -7.23 -14.75 15.89
CA ALA A 243 -6.39 -15.59 16.76
C ALA A 243 -5.79 -14.77 17.93
N PHE A 244 -5.42 -13.52 17.66
CA PHE A 244 -4.89 -12.58 18.65
C PHE A 244 -5.97 -12.25 19.70
N GLN A 245 -7.19 -11.94 19.26
CA GLN A 245 -8.33 -11.72 20.15
C GLN A 245 -8.68 -12.97 20.98
N ALA A 246 -8.56 -14.15 20.38
CA ALA A 246 -8.80 -15.42 21.08
C ALA A 246 -7.67 -15.79 22.07
N GLY A 247 -6.57 -15.03 22.10
CA GLY A 247 -5.42 -15.29 22.95
C GLY A 247 -4.58 -16.49 22.52
N GLN A 248 -4.71 -16.92 21.25
CA GLN A 248 -4.05 -18.12 20.70
C GLN A 248 -2.65 -17.83 20.15
N VAL A 249 -2.28 -16.57 19.91
CA VAL A 249 -0.99 -16.19 19.36
C VAL A 249 -0.36 -15.06 20.18
N CYS A 250 0.97 -15.15 20.41
CA CYS A 250 1.71 -14.15 21.21
C CYS A 250 2.26 -13.01 20.37
N MET A 251 2.75 -13.30 19.17
CA MET A 251 3.40 -12.35 18.27
C MET A 251 3.26 -12.81 16.80
N PHE A 252 3.33 -11.88 15.85
CA PHE A 252 3.26 -12.17 14.42
C PHE A 252 3.73 -10.99 13.59
N ILE A 253 4.08 -11.25 12.34
CA ILE A 253 4.40 -10.23 11.34
C ILE A 253 3.19 -10.04 10.44
N ASP A 254 2.69 -8.81 10.32
CA ASP A 254 1.59 -8.48 9.41
C ASP A 254 1.64 -6.98 9.02
N THR A 255 0.82 -6.58 8.06
CA THR A 255 0.79 -5.22 7.53
C THR A 255 0.37 -4.16 8.57
N SER A 256 1.00 -3.00 8.54
CA SER A 256 0.63 -1.83 9.36
C SER A 256 -0.81 -1.36 9.13
N ALA A 257 -1.37 -1.60 7.93
CA ALA A 257 -2.79 -1.31 7.65
C ALA A 257 -3.75 -2.12 8.53
N GLY A 258 -3.29 -3.25 9.09
CA GLY A 258 -4.02 -4.07 10.05
C GLY A 258 -4.05 -3.53 11.48
N TYR A 259 -3.26 -2.49 11.81
CA TYR A 259 -3.08 -2.00 13.18
C TYR A 259 -4.41 -1.76 13.91
N TYR A 260 -5.34 -1.05 13.29
CA TYR A 260 -6.64 -0.76 13.92
C TYR A 260 -7.38 -2.02 14.36
N TYR A 261 -7.38 -3.05 13.52
CA TYR A 261 -8.08 -4.32 13.80
C TYR A 261 -7.35 -5.13 14.87
N ASN A 262 -6.02 -5.21 14.79
CA ASN A 262 -5.17 -5.91 15.75
C ASN A 262 -5.23 -5.24 17.13
N ASN A 263 -5.19 -3.91 17.20
CA ASN A 263 -5.32 -3.17 18.46
C ASN A 263 -6.69 -3.36 19.10
N LYS A 264 -7.76 -3.30 18.30
CA LYS A 264 -9.12 -3.55 18.79
C LYS A 264 -9.29 -4.98 19.29
N ALA A 265 -8.67 -5.96 18.64
CA ALA A 265 -8.64 -7.35 19.07
C ALA A 265 -7.96 -7.49 20.44
N ALA A 266 -6.80 -6.86 20.62
CA ALA A 266 -6.06 -6.82 21.87
C ALA A 266 -6.87 -6.17 23.01
N GLU A 267 -7.47 -5.00 22.77
CA GLU A 267 -8.35 -4.32 23.71
C GLU A 267 -9.52 -5.19 24.14
N THR A 268 -10.15 -5.89 23.19
CA THR A 268 -11.29 -6.78 23.45
C THR A 268 -10.86 -7.98 24.29
N ALA A 269 -9.66 -8.50 24.06
CA ALA A 269 -9.07 -9.59 24.81
C ALA A 269 -8.49 -9.17 26.17
N GLY A 270 -8.33 -7.86 26.42
CA GLY A 270 -7.89 -7.29 27.70
C GLY A 270 -6.38 -7.26 27.90
N PHE A 271 -5.60 -7.19 26.82
CA PHE A 271 -4.14 -7.00 26.89
C PHE A 271 -3.66 -5.82 26.01
N GLU A 272 -2.44 -5.35 26.27
CA GLU A 272 -1.81 -4.32 25.43
C GLU A 272 -1.03 -4.95 24.29
N MET A 273 -1.21 -4.39 23.09
CA MET A 273 -0.43 -4.72 21.91
C MET A 273 0.78 -3.79 21.79
N GLY A 274 1.94 -4.35 21.46
CA GLY A 274 3.11 -3.63 21.00
C GLY A 274 3.29 -3.75 19.49
N VAL A 275 4.00 -2.78 18.92
CA VAL A 275 4.48 -2.80 17.53
C VAL A 275 5.97 -2.53 17.55
N ALA A 276 6.72 -3.31 16.78
CA ALA A 276 8.15 -3.13 16.59
C ALA A 276 8.50 -3.29 15.10
N ARG A 277 9.73 -2.93 14.75
CA ARG A 277 10.31 -3.34 13.47
C ARG A 277 10.36 -4.87 13.44
N ILE A 278 10.31 -5.45 12.23
CA ILE A 278 10.52 -6.91 12.09
C ILE A 278 11.91 -7.29 12.62
N PRO A 279 12.10 -8.50 13.18
CA PRO A 279 13.43 -8.96 13.60
C PRO A 279 14.39 -8.99 12.41
N MET A 280 15.62 -8.51 12.60
CA MET A 280 16.62 -8.44 11.53
C MET A 280 17.08 -9.86 11.10
N GLY A 281 17.11 -10.09 9.81
CA GLY A 281 17.70 -11.29 9.23
C GLY A 281 19.23 -11.23 9.09
N PRO A 282 19.82 -12.22 8.41
CA PRO A 282 21.28 -12.32 8.26
C PRO A 282 21.92 -11.13 7.54
N VAL A 283 21.22 -10.52 6.58
CA VAL A 283 21.77 -9.46 5.71
C VAL A 283 21.20 -8.09 6.03
N ASN A 284 19.89 -8.00 6.27
CA ASN A 284 19.22 -6.70 6.49
C ASN A 284 17.95 -6.84 7.34
N GLN A 285 17.24 -5.72 7.54
CA GLN A 285 15.97 -5.63 8.28
C GLN A 285 14.88 -5.00 7.39
N LYS A 286 14.98 -5.17 6.09
CA LYS A 286 14.00 -4.60 5.17
C LYS A 286 12.70 -5.37 5.22
N SER A 287 11.60 -4.66 4.99
CA SER A 287 10.26 -5.22 4.99
C SER A 287 9.50 -4.82 3.74
N MET A 288 8.57 -5.69 3.31
CA MET A 288 7.80 -5.44 2.10
C MET A 288 6.77 -4.34 2.29
N ILE A 289 6.83 -3.35 1.40
CA ILE A 289 5.81 -2.31 1.26
C ILE A 289 4.66 -2.87 0.44
N GLN A 290 3.46 -2.69 0.93
CA GLN A 290 2.22 -3.10 0.28
C GLN A 290 1.32 -1.90 0.00
N GLY A 291 0.30 -2.08 -0.83
CA GLY A 291 -0.70 -1.06 -1.12
C GLY A 291 -0.63 -0.55 -2.55
N THR A 292 -1.47 0.43 -2.90
CA THR A 292 -1.66 0.86 -4.27
C THR A 292 -0.97 2.18 -4.60
N ASN A 293 -0.83 2.40 -5.90
CA ASN A 293 -0.35 3.61 -6.54
C ASN A 293 -1.52 4.33 -7.23
N LEU A 294 -1.30 5.54 -7.74
CA LEU A 294 -2.20 6.27 -8.62
C LEU A 294 -1.67 6.21 -10.04
N ALA A 295 -2.52 5.76 -10.97
CA ALA A 295 -2.25 5.75 -12.40
C ALA A 295 -3.20 6.70 -13.13
N VAL A 296 -2.67 7.49 -14.06
CA VAL A 296 -3.44 8.34 -14.98
C VAL A 296 -3.56 7.64 -16.32
N PHE A 297 -4.77 7.53 -16.85
CA PHE A 297 -5.03 6.87 -18.13
C PHE A 297 -4.90 7.87 -19.28
N ASP A 298 -4.31 7.42 -20.40
CA ASP A 298 -4.18 8.19 -21.65
C ASP A 298 -5.34 7.89 -22.60
N MET A 299 -5.89 6.68 -22.54
CA MET A 299 -6.94 6.19 -23.43
C MET A 299 -8.21 7.04 -23.34
N ASN A 300 -8.62 7.67 -24.47
CA ASN A 300 -9.83 8.47 -24.60
C ASN A 300 -9.95 9.68 -23.64
N GLN A 301 -8.82 10.14 -23.07
CA GLN A 301 -8.77 11.34 -22.23
C GLN A 301 -8.23 12.53 -23.02
N THR A 302 -8.82 13.70 -22.81
CA THR A 302 -8.26 14.95 -23.34
C THR A 302 -6.99 15.35 -22.60
N GLN A 303 -6.12 16.15 -23.22
CA GLN A 303 -4.91 16.63 -22.54
C GLN A 303 -5.24 17.38 -21.23
N LYS A 304 -6.29 18.22 -21.24
CA LYS A 304 -6.75 18.93 -20.03
C LYS A 304 -7.15 17.97 -18.88
N GLN A 305 -7.78 16.85 -19.20
CA GLN A 305 -8.13 15.82 -18.19
C GLN A 305 -6.88 15.10 -17.65
N LYS A 306 -5.95 14.74 -18.51
CA LYS A 306 -4.68 14.13 -18.10
C LYS A 306 -3.88 15.08 -17.19
N ASP A 307 -3.75 16.34 -17.58
CA ASP A 307 -3.05 17.35 -16.79
C ASP A 307 -3.72 17.57 -15.42
N ALA A 308 -5.07 17.58 -15.38
CA ALA A 308 -5.82 17.69 -14.14
C ALA A 308 -5.63 16.47 -13.23
N ALA A 309 -5.61 15.26 -13.80
CA ALA A 309 -5.38 14.02 -13.06
C ALA A 309 -3.95 13.92 -12.51
N VAL A 310 -2.94 14.32 -13.31
CA VAL A 310 -1.55 14.42 -12.84
C VAL A 310 -1.43 15.43 -11.70
N LYS A 311 -2.12 16.57 -11.81
CA LYS A 311 -2.15 17.59 -10.75
C LYS A 311 -2.77 17.05 -9.46
N LEU A 312 -3.85 16.26 -9.55
CA LEU A 312 -4.46 15.59 -8.40
C LEU A 312 -3.50 14.55 -7.80
N ALA A 313 -2.86 13.71 -8.62
CA ALA A 313 -1.92 12.70 -8.15
C ALA A 313 -0.76 13.34 -7.36
N ARG A 314 -0.15 14.42 -7.91
CA ARG A 314 0.89 15.20 -7.24
C ARG A 314 0.41 15.88 -5.96
N PHE A 315 -0.82 16.38 -5.93
CA PHE A 315 -1.44 16.96 -4.74
C PHE A 315 -1.57 15.92 -3.62
N LEU A 316 -2.04 14.72 -3.94
CA LEU A 316 -2.29 13.67 -2.96
C LEU A 316 -1.01 13.16 -2.27
N ILE A 317 0.15 13.27 -2.92
CA ILE A 317 1.45 12.87 -2.35
C ILE A 317 2.24 14.02 -1.72
N ARG A 318 1.71 15.25 -1.64
CA ARG A 318 2.36 16.32 -0.87
C ARG A 318 2.52 15.91 0.59
N ALA A 319 3.56 16.39 1.26
CA ALA A 319 3.86 16.02 2.64
C ALA A 319 2.64 16.15 3.57
N GLU A 320 1.96 17.30 3.56
CA GLU A 320 0.78 17.56 4.38
C GLU A 320 -0.39 16.60 4.10
N ASN A 321 -0.60 16.24 2.83
CA ASN A 321 -1.72 15.38 2.42
C ASN A 321 -1.43 13.90 2.72
N THR A 322 -0.19 13.46 2.53
CA THR A 322 0.20 12.08 2.85
C THR A 322 0.29 11.86 4.36
N VAL A 323 0.68 12.89 5.16
CA VAL A 323 0.57 12.87 6.63
C VAL A 323 -0.89 12.75 7.06
N TYR A 324 -1.78 13.63 6.58
CA TYR A 324 -3.21 13.53 6.88
C TYR A 324 -3.78 12.14 6.53
N TRP A 325 -3.41 11.61 5.35
CA TRP A 325 -3.86 10.29 4.92
C TRP A 325 -3.35 9.16 5.83
N ALA A 326 -2.10 9.26 6.27
CA ALA A 326 -1.50 8.32 7.20
C ALA A 326 -2.17 8.32 8.58
N GLU A 327 -2.35 9.49 9.17
CA GLU A 327 -3.02 9.63 10.47
C GLU A 327 -4.45 9.09 10.48
N LYS A 328 -5.23 9.37 9.46
CA LYS A 328 -6.66 9.03 9.41
C LYS A 328 -6.93 7.67 8.77
N GLY A 329 -6.08 7.25 7.83
CA GLY A 329 -6.19 6.02 7.06
C GLY A 329 -5.49 4.80 7.71
N GLY A 330 -4.49 5.03 8.55
CA GLY A 330 -3.63 3.96 9.10
C GLY A 330 -2.60 3.46 8.08
N TYR A 331 -2.33 4.23 7.04
CA TYR A 331 -1.26 4.01 6.08
C TYR A 331 0.02 4.71 6.53
N GLN A 332 1.07 4.68 5.71
CA GLN A 332 2.32 5.40 5.96
C GLN A 332 2.47 6.54 4.96
N PRO A 333 3.10 7.66 5.34
CA PRO A 333 3.46 8.70 4.37
C PRO A 333 4.35 8.11 3.27
N VAL A 334 4.25 8.67 2.06
CA VAL A 334 4.96 8.14 0.87
C VAL A 334 6.08 9.05 0.39
N THR A 335 6.28 10.20 1.04
CA THR A 335 7.35 11.16 0.74
C THR A 335 8.26 11.36 1.95
N LYS A 336 9.55 11.58 1.69
CA LYS A 336 10.59 11.77 2.74
C LYS A 336 10.32 13.03 3.55
N SER A 337 9.89 14.11 2.88
CA SER A 337 9.57 15.38 3.54
C SER A 337 8.43 15.27 4.56
N ALA A 338 7.51 14.32 4.38
CA ALA A 338 6.43 14.06 5.33
C ALA A 338 6.94 13.64 6.72
N TYR A 339 8.04 12.86 6.75
CA TYR A 339 8.60 12.32 8.00
C TYR A 339 9.33 13.33 8.87
N VAL A 340 9.59 14.53 8.35
CA VAL A 340 10.24 15.64 9.05
C VAL A 340 9.31 16.84 9.24
N THR A 341 8.00 16.66 9.05
CA THR A 341 6.99 17.67 9.39
C THR A 341 6.73 17.67 10.90
N GLU A 342 6.50 18.86 11.46
CA GLU A 342 6.12 19.01 12.88
C GLU A 342 4.83 18.22 13.21
N GLU A 343 3.89 18.14 12.27
CA GLU A 343 2.64 17.38 12.42
C GLU A 343 2.92 15.88 12.60
N TRP A 344 3.78 15.30 11.75
CA TRP A 344 4.13 13.88 11.85
C TRP A 344 4.98 13.55 13.07
N GLU A 345 5.93 14.41 13.43
CA GLU A 345 6.73 14.26 14.65
C GLU A 345 5.84 14.27 15.91
N ASN A 346 4.87 15.18 15.97
CA ASN A 346 3.90 15.24 17.06
C ASN A 346 3.01 13.98 17.07
N TRP A 347 2.56 13.51 15.89
CA TRP A 347 1.76 12.28 15.80
C TRP A 347 2.52 11.06 16.32
N ILE A 348 3.79 10.90 15.95
CA ILE A 348 4.66 9.82 16.46
C ILE A 348 4.83 9.94 17.99
N ALA A 349 5.04 11.15 18.51
CA ALA A 349 5.22 11.34 19.94
C ALA A 349 3.97 10.95 20.77
N GLU A 350 2.79 11.08 20.22
CA GLU A 350 1.52 10.67 20.83
C GLU A 350 1.18 9.19 20.58
N HIS A 351 1.81 8.55 19.61
CA HIS A 351 1.48 7.20 19.13
C HIS A 351 2.75 6.35 18.99
N GLU A 352 3.22 5.80 20.11
CA GLU A 352 4.49 5.03 20.21
C GLU A 352 4.65 3.97 19.09
N TYR A 353 3.57 3.28 18.71
CA TYR A 353 3.59 2.27 17.65
C TYR A 353 4.00 2.84 16.28
N GLN A 354 3.78 4.12 16.06
CA GLN A 354 4.03 4.77 14.77
C GLN A 354 5.52 4.97 14.52
N GLN A 355 6.35 5.06 15.56
CA GLN A 355 7.80 5.14 15.42
C GLN A 355 8.35 3.92 14.67
N ALA A 356 8.01 2.72 15.15
CA ALA A 356 8.46 1.47 14.51
C ALA A 356 7.96 1.33 13.06
N MET A 357 6.71 1.72 12.80
CA MET A 357 6.13 1.70 11.45
C MET A 357 6.84 2.67 10.52
N SER A 358 7.15 3.88 10.99
CA SER A 358 7.86 4.92 10.22
C SER A 358 9.29 4.49 9.87
N GLU A 359 10.03 4.01 10.85
CA GLU A 359 11.40 3.50 10.65
C GLU A 359 11.42 2.33 9.67
N GLN A 360 10.45 1.41 9.79
CA GLN A 360 10.35 0.27 8.90
C GLN A 360 9.98 0.70 7.47
N MET A 361 9.11 1.70 7.31
CA MET A 361 8.70 2.20 5.99
C MET A 361 9.87 2.84 5.23
N LEU A 362 10.74 3.57 5.93
CA LEU A 362 11.93 4.18 5.33
C LEU A 362 12.97 3.14 4.90
N ASP A 363 12.93 1.94 5.49
CA ASP A 363 13.79 0.79 5.19
C ASP A 363 12.99 -0.33 4.48
N GLY A 364 11.97 0.06 3.72
CA GLY A 364 11.10 -0.86 3.00
C GLY A 364 11.54 -1.15 1.57
N PHE A 365 11.09 -2.29 1.05
CA PHE A 365 11.23 -2.65 -0.36
C PHE A 365 9.86 -2.91 -1.00
N ALA A 366 9.73 -2.65 -2.28
CA ALA A 366 8.49 -2.88 -3.02
C ALA A 366 8.56 -4.19 -3.80
N GLN A 367 7.39 -4.73 -4.16
CA GLN A 367 7.28 -5.88 -5.05
C GLN A 367 7.80 -5.54 -6.45
N ILE A 368 8.21 -6.58 -7.18
CA ILE A 368 8.68 -6.46 -8.57
C ILE A 368 7.52 -6.12 -9.52
N LEU A 369 7.84 -5.38 -10.59
CA LEU A 369 6.87 -4.97 -11.63
C LEU A 369 6.68 -6.03 -12.73
N HIS A 370 6.97 -7.30 -12.44
CA HIS A 370 6.83 -8.35 -13.45
C HIS A 370 5.36 -8.57 -13.82
N PRO A 371 4.98 -8.70 -15.11
CA PRO A 371 3.58 -8.88 -15.53
C PRO A 371 2.93 -10.12 -14.92
N ASN A 372 3.70 -11.19 -14.71
CA ASN A 372 3.24 -12.46 -14.14
C ASN A 372 3.42 -12.52 -12.60
N TYR A 373 3.70 -11.38 -11.93
CA TYR A 373 3.91 -11.38 -10.47
C TYR A 373 2.73 -11.96 -9.69
N GLY A 374 1.50 -11.77 -10.17
CA GLY A 374 0.31 -12.35 -9.54
C GLY A 374 0.38 -13.89 -9.47
N ASP A 375 0.71 -14.52 -10.59
CA ASP A 375 0.86 -15.98 -10.69
C ASP A 375 2.07 -16.47 -9.87
N MET A 376 3.20 -15.75 -9.92
CA MET A 376 4.37 -16.04 -9.06
C MET A 376 4.02 -16.00 -7.58
N ARG A 377 3.22 -15.01 -7.16
CA ARG A 377 2.76 -14.86 -5.78
C ARG A 377 1.91 -16.06 -5.33
N ASP A 378 1.06 -16.57 -6.19
CA ASP A 378 0.21 -17.73 -5.88
C ASP A 378 1.05 -19.03 -5.77
N ILE A 379 2.08 -19.18 -6.63
CA ILE A 379 3.07 -20.27 -6.52
C ILE A 379 3.82 -20.17 -5.18
N ILE A 380 4.29 -18.97 -4.82
CA ILE A 380 5.01 -18.74 -3.55
C ILE A 380 4.09 -19.01 -2.35
N ALA A 381 2.80 -18.64 -2.43
CA ALA A 381 1.84 -18.93 -1.38
C ALA A 381 1.68 -20.44 -1.14
N THR A 382 1.56 -21.22 -2.22
CA THR A 382 1.47 -22.68 -2.16
C THR A 382 2.75 -23.30 -1.59
N MET A 383 3.90 -22.91 -2.12
CA MET A 383 5.22 -23.33 -1.65
C MET A 383 5.42 -23.08 -0.15
N PHE A 384 5.08 -21.88 0.30
CA PHE A 384 5.22 -21.50 1.71
C PHE A 384 4.24 -22.29 2.61
N GLU A 385 3.00 -22.49 2.18
CA GLU A 385 2.02 -23.27 2.93
C GLU A 385 2.44 -24.73 3.08
N GLU A 386 2.91 -25.38 2.02
CA GLU A 386 3.38 -26.77 2.06
C GLU A 386 4.53 -26.97 3.07
N VAL A 387 5.48 -26.02 3.12
CA VAL A 387 6.58 -26.09 4.08
C VAL A 387 6.09 -25.86 5.51
N MET A 388 5.23 -24.86 5.73
CA MET A 388 4.73 -24.54 7.07
C MET A 388 3.81 -25.63 7.63
N LEU A 389 3.16 -26.41 6.77
CA LEU A 389 2.36 -27.60 7.16
C LEU A 389 3.21 -28.89 7.26
N GLY A 390 4.49 -28.86 6.87
CA GLY A 390 5.39 -30.02 6.87
C GLY A 390 5.09 -31.02 5.75
N GLU A 391 4.41 -30.60 4.69
CA GLU A 391 4.04 -31.42 3.54
C GLU A 391 5.20 -31.54 2.54
N ALA A 392 6.11 -30.54 2.53
CA ALA A 392 7.33 -30.54 1.71
C ALA A 392 8.55 -30.08 2.53
N THR A 393 9.74 -30.51 2.12
CA THR A 393 10.99 -29.95 2.67
C THR A 393 11.27 -28.58 2.04
N PRO A 394 11.97 -27.64 2.74
CA PRO A 394 12.34 -26.34 2.20
C PRO A 394 12.91 -26.39 0.79
N LYS A 395 13.94 -27.23 0.60
CA LYS A 395 14.60 -27.36 -0.71
C LYS A 395 13.65 -27.87 -1.80
N GLN A 396 12.84 -28.87 -1.50
CA GLN A 396 11.93 -29.46 -2.49
C GLN A 396 10.85 -28.46 -2.91
N ALA A 397 10.25 -27.74 -1.95
CA ALA A 397 9.24 -26.73 -2.24
C ALA A 397 9.80 -25.57 -3.07
N LEU A 398 11.02 -25.10 -2.73
CA LEU A 398 11.71 -24.05 -3.49
C LEU A 398 12.06 -24.48 -4.91
N ASP A 399 12.59 -25.72 -5.11
CA ASP A 399 12.92 -26.22 -6.45
C ASP A 399 11.67 -26.35 -7.33
N ASN A 400 10.56 -26.85 -6.77
CA ASN A 400 9.28 -26.94 -7.48
C ASN A 400 8.75 -25.55 -7.86
N ALA A 401 8.75 -24.61 -6.91
CA ALA A 401 8.31 -23.23 -7.17
C ALA A 401 9.19 -22.53 -8.22
N ALA A 402 10.51 -22.76 -8.19
CA ALA A 402 11.41 -22.21 -9.19
C ALA A 402 11.10 -22.73 -10.60
N GLU A 403 10.81 -24.04 -10.76
CA GLU A 403 10.42 -24.64 -12.05
C GLU A 403 9.10 -24.04 -12.56
N GLU A 404 8.11 -23.87 -11.68
CA GLU A 404 6.82 -23.25 -12.06
C GLU A 404 6.97 -21.76 -12.43
N ILE A 405 7.81 -21.01 -11.68
CA ILE A 405 8.08 -19.59 -11.99
C ILE A 405 8.87 -19.46 -13.30
N GLU A 406 9.85 -20.35 -13.57
CA GLU A 406 10.61 -20.35 -14.82
C GLU A 406 9.70 -20.52 -16.03
N ALA A 407 8.67 -21.36 -15.94
CA ALA A 407 7.66 -21.52 -16.98
C ALA A 407 6.82 -20.25 -17.24
N LEU A 408 6.78 -19.31 -16.30
CA LEU A 408 6.12 -18.01 -16.49
C LEU A 408 7.03 -16.97 -17.19
N LEU A 409 8.34 -17.24 -17.29
CA LEU A 409 9.30 -16.35 -17.98
C LEU A 409 9.43 -16.67 -19.48
N GLU A 410 8.97 -17.87 -19.92
CA GLU A 410 8.96 -18.29 -21.33
C GLU A 410 7.79 -17.63 -22.11
#